data_368705731cd0c1fb96cd5e4032beec54
#
_entry.id   368705731cd0c1fb96cd5e4032beec54
#
_cell.length_a   1.000
_cell.length_b   1.000
_cell.length_c   1.000
_cell.angle_alpha   90.00
_cell.angle_beta   90.00
_cell.angle_gamma   90.00
#
_symmetry.space_group_name_H-M   'P 1'
#
loop_
_entity.id
_entity.type
_entity.pdbx_description
1 polymer ?
#
loop_
_entity_poly.entity_id
_entity_poly.type
_entity_poly.pdbx_seq_one_letter_code
_entity_poly.pdbx_strand_id
1 'polypeptide(L)'
;MDFSARYVALGDSFTEGVGDDDAARPNGVRGWADRVVEQLGAADPGFGYANLAIRGRKLRQIMAEQVDAAVELKPTLVTVYAGANDILRPRIDIDDLLAEYDDGIRKLSATGATVVLFTGFDARGSKVFSTMRGRTAIYNELVRGIAGDHGALLVDYWRFNEYYDWGMWAQDRMHMSAAGHANMARRVLDVLEHDHSIEVPPMTPVPELGRVDALRANARWVKEFAGPWVVRRVTGKSSGDGLAPKYAQLTRL
;
A
#
# COMPACT_ATOMS: atom_id res chain seq x y z
N MET A 1 -17.19 9.67 20.12
CA MET A 1 -17.17 10.80 19.14
C MET A 1 -18.03 10.38 17.97
N ASP A 2 -18.94 11.23 17.55
CA ASP A 2 -19.66 10.99 16.29
C ASP A 2 -18.83 11.52 15.13
N PHE A 3 -18.63 10.66 14.13
CA PHE A 3 -17.96 10.99 12.87
C PHE A 3 -18.99 11.05 11.75
N SER A 4 -18.93 12.07 10.90
CA SER A 4 -19.78 12.24 9.70
C SER A 4 -19.50 11.16 8.67
N ALA A 5 -18.23 10.82 8.48
CA ALA A 5 -17.75 9.72 7.65
C ALA A 5 -16.56 9.02 8.33
N ARG A 6 -16.28 7.78 7.94
CA ARG A 6 -15.26 6.94 8.58
C ARG A 6 -14.46 6.20 7.53
N TYR A 7 -13.21 6.62 7.36
CA TYR A 7 -12.25 5.99 6.47
C TYR A 7 -11.36 5.01 7.26
N VAL A 8 -11.30 3.76 6.81
CA VAL A 8 -10.43 2.74 7.38
C VAL A 8 -9.50 2.20 6.29
N ALA A 9 -8.19 2.33 6.50
CA ALA A 9 -7.17 1.85 5.57
C ALA A 9 -6.56 0.53 6.06
N LEU A 10 -6.60 -0.51 5.21
CA LEU A 10 -6.07 -1.84 5.48
C LEU A 10 -4.88 -2.14 4.55
N GLY A 11 -3.92 -2.89 5.07
CA GLY A 11 -2.80 -3.32 4.23
C GLY A 11 -1.51 -3.61 4.99
N ASP A 12 -0.42 -3.45 4.25
CA ASP A 12 0.95 -3.65 4.72
C ASP A 12 1.75 -2.33 4.70
N SER A 13 3.06 -2.41 4.45
CA SER A 13 3.96 -1.25 4.38
C SER A 13 3.52 -0.17 3.37
N PHE A 14 2.87 -0.57 2.28
CA PHE A 14 2.35 0.35 1.27
C PHE A 14 1.28 1.29 1.85
N THR A 15 0.36 0.76 2.62
CA THR A 15 -0.73 1.52 3.24
C THR A 15 -0.29 2.19 4.55
N GLU A 16 0.64 1.58 5.30
CA GLU A 16 1.24 2.20 6.49
C GLU A 16 2.01 3.48 6.14
N GLY A 17 2.63 3.53 4.96
CA GLY A 17 3.33 4.72 4.46
C GLY A 17 4.86 4.62 4.52
N VAL A 18 5.42 3.40 4.55
CA VAL A 18 6.88 3.18 4.61
C VAL A 18 7.57 3.79 3.39
N GLY A 19 8.61 4.59 3.64
CA GLY A 19 9.37 5.34 2.64
C GLY A 19 8.97 6.83 2.54
N ASP A 20 7.93 7.25 3.26
CA ASP A 20 7.54 8.65 3.45
C ASP A 20 7.73 9.01 4.92
N ASP A 21 8.99 9.19 5.33
CA ASP A 21 9.39 9.38 6.71
C ASP A 21 8.84 10.70 7.27
N ASP A 22 8.17 10.62 8.42
CA ASP A 22 7.66 11.76 9.18
C ASP A 22 7.67 11.44 10.67
N ALA A 23 8.64 12.01 11.40
CA ALA A 23 8.83 11.78 12.83
C ALA A 23 7.64 12.28 13.70
N ALA A 24 6.78 13.15 13.17
CA ALA A 24 5.59 13.63 13.87
C ALA A 24 4.40 12.65 13.80
N ARG A 25 4.49 11.66 12.92
CA ARG A 25 3.43 10.66 12.72
C ARG A 25 3.72 9.36 13.47
N PRO A 26 2.69 8.60 13.87
CA PRO A 26 2.88 7.28 14.45
C PRO A 26 3.69 6.36 13.53
N ASN A 27 4.50 5.49 14.10
CA ASN A 27 5.45 4.62 13.41
C ASN A 27 6.49 5.36 12.53
N GLY A 28 6.60 6.71 12.68
CA GLY A 28 7.57 7.55 11.97
C GLY A 28 7.31 7.72 10.48
N VAL A 29 6.08 7.49 10.00
CA VAL A 29 5.75 7.54 8.57
C VAL A 29 4.39 8.19 8.31
N ARG A 30 4.26 8.94 7.21
CA ARG A 30 3.01 9.57 6.77
C ARG A 30 2.27 8.66 5.75
N GLY A 31 2.73 8.61 4.54
CA GLY A 31 2.16 7.78 3.47
C GLY A 31 0.97 8.38 2.72
N TRP A 32 0.47 7.63 1.73
CA TRP A 32 -0.61 8.06 0.86
C TRP A 32 -1.97 8.10 1.57
N ALA A 33 -2.25 7.15 2.48
CA ALA A 33 -3.54 7.07 3.16
C ALA A 33 -3.77 8.26 4.11
N ASP A 34 -2.71 8.72 4.81
CA ASP A 34 -2.76 9.93 5.62
C ASP A 34 -3.02 11.17 4.75
N ARG A 35 -2.39 11.26 3.55
CA ARG A 35 -2.62 12.36 2.61
C ARG A 35 -4.03 12.37 2.07
N VAL A 36 -4.63 11.21 1.82
CA VAL A 36 -6.04 11.11 1.40
C VAL A 36 -6.96 11.66 2.48
N VAL A 37 -6.79 11.23 3.74
CA VAL A 37 -7.66 11.71 4.80
C VAL A 37 -7.46 13.18 5.11
N GLU A 38 -6.25 13.74 4.94
CA GLU A 38 -6.01 15.18 5.09
C GLU A 38 -6.83 16.01 4.09
N GLN A 39 -7.04 15.51 2.86
CA GLN A 39 -7.92 16.17 1.89
C GLN A 39 -9.39 15.99 2.24
N LEU A 40 -9.81 14.77 2.58
CA LEU A 40 -11.19 14.47 2.96
C LEU A 40 -11.58 15.23 4.25
N GLY A 41 -10.70 15.28 5.24
CA GLY A 41 -10.90 15.98 6.50
C GLY A 41 -10.88 17.50 6.37
N ALA A 42 -10.16 18.05 5.39
CA ALA A 42 -10.19 19.48 5.09
C ALA A 42 -11.57 19.93 4.59
N ALA A 43 -12.25 19.05 3.84
CA ALA A 43 -13.62 19.28 3.37
C ALA A 43 -14.67 19.00 4.45
N ASP A 44 -14.39 18.07 5.37
CA ASP A 44 -15.30 17.67 6.45
C ASP A 44 -14.53 17.47 7.77
N PRO A 45 -14.55 18.44 8.69
CA PRO A 45 -13.90 18.33 10.01
C PRO A 45 -14.43 17.20 10.90
N GLY A 46 -15.59 16.63 10.57
CA GLY A 46 -16.18 15.47 11.22
C GLY A 46 -15.64 14.12 10.73
N PHE A 47 -14.74 14.13 9.75
CA PHE A 47 -14.20 12.92 9.12
C PHE A 47 -13.30 12.14 10.07
N GLY A 48 -13.61 10.83 10.27
CA GLY A 48 -12.83 9.93 11.10
C GLY A 48 -11.90 9.05 10.27
N TYR A 49 -10.71 8.77 10.76
CA TYR A 49 -9.70 7.96 10.11
C TYR A 49 -9.10 6.90 11.03
N ALA A 50 -8.97 5.69 10.53
CA ALA A 50 -8.16 4.62 11.11
C ALA A 50 -7.24 4.03 10.05
N ASN A 51 -6.01 3.68 10.43
CA ASN A 51 -5.07 2.98 9.56
C ASN A 51 -4.57 1.73 10.29
N LEU A 52 -5.13 0.58 9.91
CA LEU A 52 -4.85 -0.72 10.52
C LEU A 52 -3.65 -1.43 9.89
N ALA A 53 -3.05 -0.83 8.86
CA ALA A 53 -1.93 -1.42 8.13
C ALA A 53 -0.69 -1.56 9.01
N ILE A 54 0.00 -2.69 8.84
CA ILE A 54 1.27 -2.99 9.50
C ILE A 54 2.25 -3.53 8.46
N ARG A 55 3.43 -2.93 8.35
CA ARG A 55 4.48 -3.33 7.41
C ARG A 55 4.83 -4.81 7.49
N GLY A 56 5.01 -5.42 6.33
CA GLY A 56 5.42 -6.82 6.21
C GLY A 56 4.32 -7.85 6.43
N ARG A 57 3.07 -7.44 6.70
CA ARG A 57 1.93 -8.35 6.75
C ARG A 57 1.67 -8.98 5.38
N LYS A 58 1.28 -10.24 5.38
CA LYS A 58 0.82 -10.98 4.20
C LYS A 58 -0.69 -10.87 4.09
N LEU A 59 -1.24 -11.17 2.91
CA LEU A 59 -2.67 -11.09 2.66
C LEU A 59 -3.49 -11.83 3.72
N ARG A 60 -3.16 -13.08 4.03
CA ARG A 60 -3.86 -13.88 5.05
C ARG A 60 -3.87 -13.21 6.42
N GLN A 61 -2.77 -12.58 6.80
CA GLN A 61 -2.68 -11.85 8.06
C GLN A 61 -3.52 -10.58 8.03
N ILE A 62 -3.53 -9.85 6.92
CA ILE A 62 -4.37 -8.66 6.72
C ILE A 62 -5.85 -9.05 6.84
N MET A 63 -6.28 -10.12 6.14
CA MET A 63 -7.66 -10.59 6.22
C MET A 63 -8.05 -11.01 7.64
N ALA A 64 -7.18 -11.73 8.34
CA ALA A 64 -7.47 -12.25 9.68
C ALA A 64 -7.40 -11.19 10.79
N GLU A 65 -6.47 -10.23 10.69
CA GLU A 65 -6.17 -9.28 11.76
C GLU A 65 -6.90 -7.93 11.58
N GLN A 66 -7.18 -7.53 10.31
CA GLN A 66 -7.63 -6.17 10.02
C GLN A 66 -9.09 -6.08 9.56
N VAL A 67 -9.65 -7.10 8.90
CA VAL A 67 -10.99 -7.02 8.30
C VAL A 67 -12.08 -6.90 9.37
N ASP A 68 -12.11 -7.80 10.35
CA ASP A 68 -13.15 -7.75 11.38
C ASP A 68 -13.00 -6.51 12.26
N ALA A 69 -11.76 -6.08 12.56
CA ALA A 69 -11.50 -4.80 13.25
C ALA A 69 -12.01 -3.58 12.44
N ALA A 70 -11.86 -3.61 11.11
CA ALA A 70 -12.39 -2.55 10.25
C ALA A 70 -13.93 -2.53 10.26
N VAL A 71 -14.58 -3.70 10.20
CA VAL A 71 -16.05 -3.81 10.28
C VAL A 71 -16.59 -3.23 11.60
N GLU A 72 -15.91 -3.49 12.72
CA GLU A 72 -16.27 -2.93 14.04
C GLU A 72 -16.23 -1.40 14.09
N LEU A 73 -15.35 -0.78 13.30
CA LEU A 73 -15.26 0.67 13.16
C LEU A 73 -16.40 1.28 12.32
N LYS A 74 -17.27 0.45 11.74
CA LYS A 74 -18.43 0.85 10.93
C LYS A 74 -18.04 1.82 9.81
N PRO A 75 -17.13 1.43 8.91
CA PRO A 75 -16.58 2.32 7.91
C PRO A 75 -17.64 2.80 6.93
N THR A 76 -17.42 3.99 6.34
CA THR A 76 -18.11 4.48 5.16
C THR A 76 -17.22 4.42 3.91
N LEU A 77 -15.91 4.36 4.12
CA LEU A 77 -14.87 4.19 3.10
C LEU A 77 -13.82 3.21 3.62
N VAL A 78 -13.45 2.23 2.80
CA VAL A 78 -12.36 1.29 3.09
C VAL A 78 -11.42 1.19 1.91
N THR A 79 -10.13 1.28 2.17
CA THR A 79 -9.12 0.94 1.15
C THR A 79 -8.37 -0.31 1.55
N VAL A 80 -8.13 -1.23 0.62
CA VAL A 80 -7.42 -2.49 0.88
C VAL A 80 -6.33 -2.72 -0.15
N TYR A 81 -5.07 -2.73 0.30
CA TYR A 81 -3.94 -3.21 -0.50
C TYR A 81 -3.26 -4.37 0.20
N ALA A 82 -3.28 -5.55 -0.40
CA ALA A 82 -2.74 -6.77 0.19
C ALA A 82 -2.14 -7.69 -0.90
N GLY A 83 -1.24 -8.59 -0.53
CA GLY A 83 -0.74 -9.63 -1.43
C GLY A 83 0.61 -9.35 -2.11
N ALA A 84 1.13 -8.12 -2.09
CA ALA A 84 2.44 -7.82 -2.67
C ALA A 84 3.56 -8.67 -2.02
N ASN A 85 3.51 -8.85 -0.70
CA ASN A 85 4.46 -9.69 0.04
C ASN A 85 4.31 -11.19 -0.27
N ASP A 86 3.14 -11.62 -0.76
CA ASP A 86 2.83 -13.01 -1.09
C ASP A 86 3.27 -13.35 -2.51
N ILE A 87 2.97 -12.52 -3.50
CA ILE A 87 3.31 -12.73 -4.92
C ILE A 87 4.81 -12.98 -5.10
N LEU A 88 5.63 -12.32 -4.30
CA LEU A 88 7.09 -12.51 -4.28
C LEU A 88 7.50 -13.92 -3.80
N ARG A 89 6.60 -14.77 -3.34
CA ARG A 89 6.86 -16.13 -2.86
C ARG A 89 6.50 -17.15 -3.95
N PRO A 90 7.47 -17.85 -4.57
CA PRO A 90 7.22 -18.66 -5.77
C PRO A 90 6.27 -19.85 -5.52
N ARG A 91 6.12 -20.30 -4.28
CA ARG A 91 5.28 -21.46 -3.90
C ARG A 91 3.86 -21.08 -3.47
N ILE A 92 3.50 -19.80 -3.47
CA ILE A 92 2.13 -19.38 -3.14
C ILE A 92 1.25 -19.67 -4.35
N ASP A 93 0.16 -20.37 -4.10
CA ASP A 93 -0.97 -20.49 -5.00
C ASP A 93 -1.74 -19.15 -4.98
N ILE A 94 -1.91 -18.54 -6.15
CA ILE A 94 -2.53 -17.22 -6.26
C ILE A 94 -4.04 -17.35 -6.19
N ASP A 95 -4.63 -18.41 -6.73
CA ASP A 95 -6.07 -18.62 -6.72
C ASP A 95 -6.55 -18.85 -5.28
N ASP A 96 -5.89 -19.74 -4.52
CA ASP A 96 -6.19 -19.95 -3.10
C ASP A 96 -6.03 -18.66 -2.27
N LEU A 97 -4.98 -17.86 -2.59
CA LEU A 97 -4.74 -16.60 -1.89
C LEU A 97 -5.86 -15.61 -2.15
N LEU A 98 -6.34 -15.51 -3.39
CA LEU A 98 -7.38 -14.56 -3.78
C LEU A 98 -8.77 -15.01 -3.37
N ALA A 99 -9.01 -16.30 -3.15
CA ALA A 99 -10.24 -16.78 -2.52
C ALA A 99 -10.41 -16.22 -1.09
N GLU A 100 -9.33 -16.20 -0.31
CA GLU A 100 -9.36 -15.58 1.03
C GLU A 100 -9.51 -14.04 0.97
N TYR A 101 -8.92 -13.41 -0.08
CA TYR A 101 -9.09 -11.98 -0.32
C TYR A 101 -10.55 -11.65 -0.63
N ASP A 102 -11.18 -12.43 -1.52
CA ASP A 102 -12.59 -12.30 -1.90
C ASP A 102 -13.53 -12.37 -0.69
N ASP A 103 -13.32 -13.36 0.18
CA ASP A 103 -14.07 -13.48 1.44
C ASP A 103 -13.95 -12.25 2.35
N GLY A 104 -12.73 -11.67 2.44
CA GLY A 104 -12.49 -10.44 3.19
C GLY A 104 -13.21 -9.23 2.58
N ILE A 105 -13.13 -9.09 1.24
CA ILE A 105 -13.79 -7.99 0.53
C ILE A 105 -15.30 -8.11 0.62
N ARG A 106 -15.86 -9.31 0.51
CA ARG A 106 -17.29 -9.56 0.70
C ARG A 106 -17.77 -9.07 2.08
N LYS A 107 -17.02 -9.35 3.16
CA LYS A 107 -17.35 -8.83 4.51
C LYS A 107 -17.35 -7.32 4.58
N LEU A 108 -16.33 -6.67 3.97
CA LEU A 108 -16.22 -5.21 3.96
C LEU A 108 -17.34 -4.57 3.14
N SER A 109 -17.65 -5.10 1.96
CA SER A 109 -18.74 -4.61 1.10
C SER A 109 -20.12 -4.77 1.76
N ALA A 110 -20.31 -5.84 2.55
CA ALA A 110 -21.56 -6.07 3.30
C ALA A 110 -21.83 -4.98 4.37
N THR A 111 -20.84 -4.17 4.75
CA THR A 111 -21.04 -3.01 5.65
C THR A 111 -21.75 -1.84 4.98
N GLY A 112 -21.87 -1.83 3.65
CA GLY A 112 -22.34 -0.70 2.85
C GLY A 112 -21.29 0.39 2.62
N ALA A 113 -20.04 0.16 3.02
CA ALA A 113 -18.94 1.08 2.77
C ALA A 113 -18.55 1.09 1.28
N THR A 114 -18.08 2.23 0.77
CA THR A 114 -17.32 2.26 -0.48
C THR A 114 -16.00 1.54 -0.27
N VAL A 115 -15.76 0.45 -1.00
CA VAL A 115 -14.51 -0.33 -0.93
C VAL A 115 -13.64 0.04 -2.13
N VAL A 116 -12.35 0.29 -1.88
CA VAL A 116 -11.34 0.62 -2.91
C VAL A 116 -10.24 -0.41 -2.88
N LEU A 117 -10.03 -1.11 -3.98
CA LEU A 117 -8.98 -2.11 -4.17
C LEU A 117 -7.85 -1.57 -5.05
N PHE A 118 -6.72 -2.21 -5.03
CA PHE A 118 -5.55 -1.83 -5.82
C PHE A 118 -5.01 -3.03 -6.59
N THR A 119 -4.63 -2.83 -7.84
CA THR A 119 -3.77 -3.79 -8.53
C THR A 119 -2.33 -3.66 -8.05
N GLY A 120 -1.52 -4.71 -8.21
CA GLY A 120 -0.08 -4.65 -7.98
C GLY A 120 0.63 -3.89 -9.11
N PHE A 121 1.77 -3.28 -8.80
CA PHE A 121 2.59 -2.51 -9.73
C PHE A 121 3.20 -3.38 -10.83
N ASP A 122 3.32 -2.85 -12.08
CA ASP A 122 4.08 -3.48 -13.16
C ASP A 122 5.59 -3.27 -13.00
N ALA A 123 6.26 -4.28 -12.50
CA ALA A 123 7.70 -4.24 -12.24
C ALA A 123 8.58 -4.45 -13.49
N ARG A 124 8.07 -4.20 -14.72
CA ARG A 124 8.82 -4.42 -15.99
C ARG A 124 10.17 -3.68 -16.04
N GLY A 125 10.29 -2.54 -15.36
CA GLY A 125 11.54 -1.77 -15.28
C GLY A 125 12.57 -2.31 -14.27
N SER A 126 12.19 -3.25 -13.41
CA SER A 126 13.08 -3.80 -12.38
C SER A 126 13.75 -5.09 -12.87
N LYS A 127 15.09 -5.14 -12.86
CA LYS A 127 15.84 -6.36 -13.19
C LYS A 127 15.59 -7.51 -12.22
N VAL A 128 15.19 -7.21 -10.97
CA VAL A 128 14.96 -8.21 -9.92
C VAL A 128 13.49 -8.65 -9.92
N PHE A 129 12.56 -7.70 -9.93
CA PHE A 129 11.14 -7.99 -9.77
C PHE A 129 10.41 -8.29 -11.07
N SER A 130 11.00 -8.01 -12.24
CA SER A 130 10.39 -8.32 -13.54
C SER A 130 10.07 -9.82 -13.73
N THR A 131 10.79 -10.71 -13.06
CA THR A 131 10.52 -12.16 -13.08
C THR A 131 9.17 -12.51 -12.44
N MET A 132 8.65 -11.65 -11.56
CA MET A 132 7.34 -11.85 -10.93
C MET A 132 6.19 -11.23 -11.72
N ARG A 133 6.48 -10.55 -12.83
CA ARG A 133 5.50 -9.80 -13.61
C ARG A 133 4.31 -10.65 -14.06
N GLY A 134 4.55 -11.90 -14.53
CA GLY A 134 3.47 -12.82 -14.92
C GLY A 134 2.54 -13.17 -13.73
N ARG A 135 3.11 -13.44 -12.57
CA ARG A 135 2.35 -13.71 -11.35
C ARG A 135 1.55 -12.49 -10.90
N THR A 136 2.16 -11.31 -10.98
CA THR A 136 1.46 -10.04 -10.66
C THR A 136 0.31 -9.79 -11.64
N ALA A 137 0.47 -10.12 -12.92
CA ALA A 137 -0.60 -9.97 -13.91
C ALA A 137 -1.79 -10.89 -13.61
N ILE A 138 -1.56 -12.16 -13.23
CA ILE A 138 -2.62 -13.09 -12.81
C ILE A 138 -3.31 -12.56 -11.56
N TYR A 139 -2.55 -12.17 -10.55
CA TYR A 139 -3.09 -11.56 -9.32
C TYR A 139 -3.98 -10.35 -9.66
N ASN A 140 -3.52 -9.45 -10.52
CA ASN A 140 -4.24 -8.24 -10.89
C ASN A 140 -5.57 -8.55 -11.60
N GLU A 141 -5.59 -9.59 -12.43
CA GLU A 141 -6.82 -10.00 -13.11
C GLU A 141 -7.86 -10.54 -12.11
N LEU A 142 -7.43 -11.34 -11.15
CA LEU A 142 -8.31 -11.82 -10.08
C LEU A 142 -8.81 -10.67 -9.19
N VAL A 143 -7.95 -9.70 -8.85
CA VAL A 143 -8.38 -8.49 -8.10
C VAL A 143 -9.41 -7.68 -8.88
N ARG A 144 -9.27 -7.56 -10.22
CA ARG A 144 -10.28 -6.88 -11.06
C ARG A 144 -11.62 -7.61 -11.04
N GLY A 145 -11.58 -8.97 -11.08
CA GLY A 145 -12.79 -9.79 -10.95
C GLY A 145 -13.47 -9.53 -9.61
N ILE A 146 -12.74 -9.65 -8.51
CA ILE A 146 -13.24 -9.38 -7.14
C ILE A 146 -13.82 -7.96 -7.03
N ALA A 147 -13.15 -6.96 -7.58
CA ALA A 147 -13.66 -5.59 -7.59
C ALA A 147 -15.01 -5.49 -8.32
N GLY A 148 -15.14 -6.14 -9.49
CA GLY A 148 -16.38 -6.20 -10.24
C GLY A 148 -17.51 -6.91 -9.50
N ASP A 149 -17.23 -8.08 -8.91
CA ASP A 149 -18.20 -8.92 -8.22
C ASP A 149 -18.80 -8.24 -6.97
N HIS A 150 -18.01 -7.41 -6.28
CA HIS A 150 -18.43 -6.69 -5.08
C HIS A 150 -18.75 -5.21 -5.30
N GLY A 151 -18.70 -4.71 -6.53
CA GLY A 151 -18.93 -3.30 -6.84
C GLY A 151 -17.90 -2.37 -6.21
N ALA A 152 -16.67 -2.85 -5.99
CA ALA A 152 -15.59 -2.07 -5.41
C ALA A 152 -14.92 -1.18 -6.48
N LEU A 153 -14.47 0.00 -6.06
CA LEU A 153 -13.64 0.87 -6.89
C LEU A 153 -12.22 0.29 -7.04
N LEU A 154 -11.55 0.60 -8.13
CA LEU A 154 -10.22 0.06 -8.43
C LEU A 154 -9.21 1.15 -8.74
N VAL A 155 -8.15 1.23 -7.96
CA VAL A 155 -6.93 1.98 -8.26
C VAL A 155 -6.01 1.09 -9.10
N ASP A 156 -6.00 1.28 -10.42
CA ASP A 156 -5.24 0.41 -11.33
C ASP A 156 -3.76 0.78 -11.37
N TYR A 157 -3.06 0.48 -10.27
CA TYR A 157 -1.63 0.78 -10.09
C TYR A 157 -0.74 0.16 -11.17
N TRP A 158 -1.15 -0.96 -11.77
CA TRP A 158 -0.48 -1.58 -12.90
C TRP A 158 -0.27 -0.63 -14.08
N ARG A 159 -1.13 0.36 -14.25
CA ARG A 159 -1.10 1.31 -15.37
C ARG A 159 -0.41 2.64 -15.05
N PHE A 160 0.10 2.84 -13.85
CA PHE A 160 0.73 4.08 -13.45
C PHE A 160 2.19 4.13 -13.91
N ASN A 161 2.40 4.63 -15.13
CA ASN A 161 3.71 4.68 -15.79
C ASN A 161 4.70 5.62 -15.08
N GLU A 162 4.23 6.60 -14.32
CA GLU A 162 5.06 7.50 -13.54
C GLU A 162 5.94 6.78 -12.52
N TYR A 163 5.55 5.60 -12.06
CA TYR A 163 6.33 4.79 -11.13
C TYR A 163 7.49 4.02 -11.80
N TYR A 164 7.70 4.18 -13.11
CA TYR A 164 8.96 3.75 -13.73
C TYR A 164 10.11 4.74 -13.45
N ASP A 165 9.80 5.97 -12.99
CA ASP A 165 10.81 6.88 -12.48
C ASP A 165 11.26 6.44 -11.08
N TRP A 166 12.57 6.30 -10.90
CA TRP A 166 13.15 5.92 -9.62
C TRP A 166 12.93 6.96 -8.52
N GLY A 167 12.65 8.21 -8.86
CA GLY A 167 12.28 9.24 -7.90
C GLY A 167 10.97 8.97 -7.16
N MET A 168 10.11 8.11 -7.69
CA MET A 168 8.89 7.64 -7.02
C MET A 168 9.18 6.60 -5.92
N TRP A 169 10.42 6.11 -5.81
CA TRP A 169 10.81 5.06 -4.87
C TRP A 169 11.80 5.58 -3.83
N ALA A 170 11.72 5.06 -2.62
CA ALA A 170 12.66 5.31 -1.55
C ALA A 170 14.03 4.66 -1.85
N GLN A 171 15.02 4.93 -1.03
CA GLN A 171 16.39 4.42 -1.21
C GLN A 171 16.47 2.89 -1.21
N ASP A 172 15.53 2.23 -0.55
CA ASP A 172 15.43 0.76 -0.52
C ASP A 172 14.93 0.15 -1.83
N ARG A 173 14.43 0.97 -2.78
CA ARG A 173 13.88 0.56 -4.09
C ARG A 173 12.72 -0.42 -4.01
N MET A 174 12.06 -0.49 -2.86
CA MET A 174 10.93 -1.38 -2.59
C MET A 174 9.69 -0.63 -2.14
N HIS A 175 9.86 0.47 -1.41
CA HIS A 175 8.79 1.31 -0.93
C HIS A 175 8.73 2.62 -1.72
N MET A 176 7.55 3.22 -1.77
CA MET A 176 7.38 4.52 -2.42
C MET A 176 8.10 5.62 -1.63
N SER A 177 8.66 6.60 -2.34
CA SER A 177 9.15 7.85 -1.73
C SER A 177 7.98 8.77 -1.35
N ALA A 178 8.27 9.90 -0.70
CA ALA A 178 7.28 10.94 -0.44
C ALA A 178 6.55 11.38 -1.72
N ALA A 179 7.27 11.49 -2.85
CA ALA A 179 6.68 11.79 -4.16
C ALA A 179 5.75 10.66 -4.64
N GLY A 180 6.18 9.41 -4.50
CA GLY A 180 5.37 8.24 -4.83
C GLY A 180 4.09 8.17 -3.99
N HIS A 181 4.19 8.39 -2.69
CA HIS A 181 3.02 8.43 -1.80
C HIS A 181 2.08 9.60 -2.11
N ALA A 182 2.60 10.79 -2.40
CA ALA A 182 1.77 11.92 -2.79
C ALA A 182 1.03 11.66 -4.11
N ASN A 183 1.71 11.08 -5.10
CA ASN A 183 1.08 10.70 -6.35
C ASN A 183 0.02 9.61 -6.16
N MET A 184 0.27 8.59 -5.33
CA MET A 184 -0.72 7.55 -5.02
C MET A 184 -1.98 8.15 -4.35
N ALA A 185 -1.81 9.09 -3.43
CA ALA A 185 -2.94 9.77 -2.80
C ALA A 185 -3.80 10.52 -3.82
N ARG A 186 -3.18 11.20 -4.80
CA ARG A 186 -3.90 11.82 -5.92
C ARG A 186 -4.72 10.79 -6.69
N ARG A 187 -4.09 9.66 -7.09
CA ARG A 187 -4.75 8.60 -7.83
C ARG A 187 -5.93 7.97 -7.08
N VAL A 188 -5.83 7.86 -5.76
CA VAL A 188 -6.94 7.39 -4.92
C VAL A 188 -8.07 8.42 -4.90
N LEU A 189 -7.77 9.71 -4.73
CA LEU A 189 -8.76 10.78 -4.74
C LEU A 189 -9.42 10.94 -6.11
N ASP A 190 -8.66 10.78 -7.22
CA ASP A 190 -9.20 10.73 -8.58
C ASP A 190 -10.26 9.61 -8.74
N VAL A 191 -9.97 8.41 -8.20
CA VAL A 191 -10.91 7.27 -8.22
C VAL A 191 -12.14 7.50 -7.34
N LEU A 192 -11.98 8.26 -6.25
CA LEU A 192 -13.09 8.68 -5.37
C LEU A 192 -13.85 9.88 -5.93
N GLU A 193 -13.47 10.42 -7.09
CA GLU A 193 -14.06 11.63 -7.69
C GLU A 193 -14.04 12.84 -6.73
N HIS A 194 -12.98 12.92 -5.90
CA HIS A 194 -12.83 13.98 -4.91
C HIS A 194 -11.76 14.98 -5.35
N ASP A 195 -12.14 16.26 -5.42
CA ASP A 195 -11.22 17.36 -5.70
C ASP A 195 -10.10 17.40 -4.65
N HIS A 196 -8.88 17.66 -5.08
CA HIS A 196 -7.73 17.71 -4.19
C HIS A 196 -6.68 18.74 -4.63
N SER A 197 -5.90 19.22 -3.67
CA SER A 197 -4.80 20.17 -3.87
C SER A 197 -3.42 19.55 -3.62
N ILE A 198 -3.29 18.20 -3.67
CA ILE A 198 -2.02 17.53 -3.40
C ILE A 198 -0.99 17.90 -4.47
N GLU A 199 0.10 18.50 -4.04
CA GLU A 199 1.30 18.67 -4.87
C GLU A 199 2.24 17.49 -4.66
N VAL A 200 2.78 16.96 -5.77
CA VAL A 200 3.82 15.92 -5.71
C VAL A 200 5.16 16.62 -5.39
N PRO A 201 5.80 16.26 -4.27
CA PRO A 201 7.10 16.85 -3.93
C PRO A 201 8.13 16.63 -5.04
N PRO A 202 9.13 17.53 -5.17
CA PRO A 202 10.22 17.33 -6.11
C PRO A 202 10.88 15.96 -5.88
N MET A 203 11.01 15.20 -6.96
CA MET A 203 11.71 13.91 -6.90
C MET A 203 13.21 14.14 -6.74
N THR A 204 13.85 13.33 -5.90
CA THR A 204 15.31 13.34 -5.81
C THR A 204 15.88 12.83 -7.13
N PRO A 205 16.68 13.63 -7.85
CA PRO A 205 17.30 13.18 -9.09
C PRO A 205 18.14 11.92 -8.85
N VAL A 206 17.94 10.91 -9.69
CA VAL A 206 18.79 9.73 -9.66
C VAL A 206 20.06 10.05 -10.46
N PRO A 207 21.24 10.05 -9.85
CA PRO A 207 22.46 10.40 -10.55
C PRO A 207 22.78 9.37 -11.65
N GLU A 208 23.16 9.84 -12.83
CA GLU A 208 23.75 8.99 -13.86
C GLU A 208 25.13 8.51 -13.41
N LEU A 209 25.21 7.27 -12.99
CA LEU A 209 26.46 6.68 -12.51
C LEU A 209 27.19 5.95 -13.62
N GLY A 210 28.51 6.14 -13.69
CA GLY A 210 29.38 5.29 -14.49
C GLY A 210 29.29 3.82 -14.02
N ARG A 211 29.68 2.86 -14.89
CA ARG A 211 29.54 1.41 -14.63
C ARG A 211 30.09 0.97 -13.29
N VAL A 212 31.26 1.48 -12.90
CA VAL A 212 31.93 1.10 -11.63
C VAL A 212 31.16 1.63 -10.43
N ASP A 213 30.70 2.87 -10.47
CA ASP A 213 29.96 3.49 -9.37
C ASP A 213 28.56 2.90 -9.27
N ALA A 214 27.93 2.54 -10.39
CA ALA A 214 26.67 1.80 -10.38
C ALA A 214 26.83 0.41 -9.72
N LEU A 215 27.93 -0.31 -9.98
CA LEU A 215 28.22 -1.58 -9.31
C LEU A 215 28.42 -1.41 -7.80
N ARG A 216 29.17 -0.37 -7.40
CA ARG A 216 29.37 -0.05 -5.97
C ARG A 216 28.06 0.33 -5.28
N ALA A 217 27.24 1.17 -5.93
CA ALA A 217 25.92 1.55 -5.43
C ALA A 217 24.99 0.34 -5.25
N ASN A 218 24.99 -0.57 -6.24
CA ASN A 218 24.20 -1.79 -6.16
C ASN A 218 24.71 -2.75 -5.05
N ALA A 219 26.02 -2.89 -4.88
CA ALA A 219 26.59 -3.70 -3.80
C ALA A 219 26.22 -3.13 -2.41
N ARG A 220 26.26 -1.81 -2.26
CA ARG A 220 25.79 -1.12 -1.04
C ARG A 220 24.32 -1.38 -0.80
N TRP A 221 23.47 -1.19 -1.81
CA TRP A 221 22.03 -1.45 -1.72
C TRP A 221 21.72 -2.90 -1.31
N VAL A 222 22.43 -3.89 -1.90
CA VAL A 222 22.29 -5.29 -1.51
C VAL A 222 22.64 -5.49 -0.03
N LYS A 223 23.73 -4.87 0.46
CA LYS A 223 24.16 -4.99 1.85
C LYS A 223 23.17 -4.32 2.81
N GLU A 224 22.69 -3.14 2.49
CA GLU A 224 21.90 -2.31 3.41
C GLU A 224 20.41 -2.67 3.39
N PHE A 225 19.86 -3.09 2.26
CA PHE A 225 18.42 -3.31 2.08
C PHE A 225 18.05 -4.72 1.68
N ALA A 226 18.56 -5.22 0.54
CA ALA A 226 18.15 -6.52 0.01
C ALA A 226 18.57 -7.68 0.90
N GLY A 227 19.80 -7.67 1.43
CA GLY A 227 20.32 -8.71 2.33
C GLY A 227 19.49 -8.85 3.61
N PRO A 228 19.30 -7.78 4.40
CA PRO A 228 18.44 -7.81 5.58
C PRO A 228 16.97 -8.21 5.25
N TRP A 229 16.43 -7.79 4.10
CA TRP A 229 15.11 -8.21 3.65
C TRP A 229 15.03 -9.72 3.39
N VAL A 230 16.03 -10.29 2.68
CA VAL A 230 16.11 -11.75 2.44
C VAL A 230 16.24 -12.51 3.76
N VAL A 231 17.11 -12.07 4.68
CA VAL A 231 17.29 -12.70 5.99
C VAL A 231 15.96 -12.74 6.76
N ARG A 232 15.26 -11.61 6.86
CA ARG A 232 13.94 -11.58 7.51
C ARG A 232 12.96 -12.55 6.85
N ARG A 233 12.97 -12.62 5.51
CA ARG A 233 12.09 -13.53 4.76
C ARG A 233 12.37 -15.01 5.04
N VAL A 234 13.64 -15.40 5.17
CA VAL A 234 14.04 -16.79 5.46
C VAL A 234 13.80 -17.14 6.92
N THR A 235 14.02 -16.20 7.83
CA THR A 235 13.82 -16.41 9.28
C THR A 235 12.36 -16.27 9.73
N GLY A 236 11.45 -15.92 8.82
CA GLY A 236 10.02 -15.72 9.13
C GLY A 236 9.72 -14.46 9.95
N LYS A 237 10.71 -13.60 10.18
CA LYS A 237 10.55 -12.33 10.90
C LYS A 237 10.03 -11.25 9.96
N SER A 238 9.26 -10.30 10.51
CA SER A 238 8.78 -9.12 9.81
C SER A 238 9.34 -7.84 10.42
N SER A 239 9.51 -6.80 9.62
CA SER A 239 9.83 -5.46 10.14
C SER A 239 8.68 -4.84 10.94
N GLY A 240 7.48 -5.41 10.82
CA GLY A 240 6.30 -5.01 11.57
C GLY A 240 6.04 -5.82 12.84
N ASP A 241 6.93 -6.78 13.19
CA ASP A 241 6.75 -7.56 14.40
C ASP A 241 6.86 -6.67 15.65
N GLY A 242 5.82 -6.72 16.48
CA GLY A 242 5.70 -5.88 17.69
C GLY A 242 5.20 -4.45 17.43
N LEU A 243 4.93 -4.06 16.17
CA LEU A 243 4.29 -2.78 15.89
C LEU A 243 2.77 -2.88 16.04
N ALA A 244 2.18 -1.80 16.57
CA ALA A 244 0.75 -1.56 16.51
C ALA A 244 0.38 -0.78 15.23
N PRO A 245 -0.88 -0.84 14.77
CA PRO A 245 -1.39 0.03 13.71
C PRO A 245 -1.17 1.51 14.04
N LYS A 246 -0.93 2.33 13.02
CA LYS A 246 -0.74 3.79 13.20
C LYS A 246 -1.92 4.43 13.93
N TYR A 247 -3.12 4.10 13.51
CA TYR A 247 -4.37 4.60 14.06
C TYR A 247 -5.34 3.42 14.20
N ALA A 248 -5.25 2.71 15.33
CA ALA A 248 -6.09 1.54 15.59
C ALA A 248 -7.57 1.91 15.85
N GLN A 249 -7.85 3.16 16.17
CA GLN A 249 -9.18 3.70 16.42
C GLN A 249 -9.40 4.93 15.55
N LEU A 250 -10.67 5.25 15.27
CA LEU A 250 -11.01 6.45 14.52
C LEU A 250 -10.49 7.70 15.23
N THR A 251 -9.75 8.51 14.51
CA THR A 251 -9.19 9.79 14.94
C THR A 251 -9.43 10.86 13.88
N ARG A 252 -9.26 12.13 14.22
CA ARG A 252 -9.20 13.24 13.27
C ARG A 252 -7.74 13.58 13.02
N LEU A 253 -7.36 13.79 11.78
CA LEU A 253 -6.03 14.27 11.39
C LEU A 253 -6.05 15.74 11.02
#